data_cc4a039b2abc97cde50afb123c7cad53
#
_entry.id   cc4a039b2abc97cde50afb123c7cad53
#
_cell.length_a   1.000
_cell.length_b   1.000
_cell.length_c   1.000
_cell.angle_alpha   90.00
_cell.angle_beta   90.00
_cell.angle_gamma   90.00
#
_symmetry.space_group_name_H-M   'P 1'
#
loop_
_entity.id
_entity.type
_entity.pdbx_description
1 polymer ?
#
loop_
_entity_poly.entity_id
_entity_poly.type
_entity_poly.pdbx_seq_one_letter_code
_entity_poly.pdbx_strand_id
1 'polypeptide(L)'
;EAAKLARATGTSVSDTATLIGLFSKTQGLTSEQAMNLTTSAVALADANDVAPDKILSDVANNTEAFAKFARDGGRNVLRAAVQARKLGIELGTVANAAEGFLDFESSINAELEASIMLGRNLNLQRARELSLAGDLEGLQQEIIKNVGSEAEFNQLNTLQRQSLAKALGMNVSEIQKLVSAEKEAVTLSGALSMAASETIIPEKTLTATAQLINDLKVAGMQLAEDIGPSLNFLVKGVVSFVRGFE
;
A
#
# COMPACT_ATOMS: atom_id res chain seq x y z
N GLU A 1 25.61 2.52 -9.02
CA GLU A 1 24.63 3.20 -8.17
C GLU A 1 23.52 2.23 -7.71
N ALA A 2 22.83 1.47 -8.60
CA ALA A 2 21.82 0.48 -8.22
C ALA A 2 22.31 -0.52 -7.15
N ALA A 3 23.53 -1.01 -7.26
CA ALA A 3 24.13 -1.94 -6.28
C ALA A 3 24.36 -1.28 -4.91
N LYS A 4 24.65 0.02 -4.85
CA LYS A 4 24.77 0.77 -3.59
C LYS A 4 23.40 0.92 -2.93
N LEU A 5 22.40 1.30 -3.72
CA LEU A 5 21.02 1.44 -3.25
C LEU A 5 20.48 0.09 -2.75
N ALA A 6 20.65 -0.98 -3.50
CA ALA A 6 20.24 -2.33 -3.12
C ALA A 6 20.85 -2.78 -1.77
N ARG A 7 22.14 -2.50 -1.55
CA ARG A 7 22.81 -2.80 -0.27
C ARG A 7 22.27 -1.96 0.88
N ALA A 8 22.04 -0.67 0.64
CA ALA A 8 21.52 0.25 1.65
C ALA A 8 20.08 -0.09 2.08
N THR A 9 19.30 -0.65 1.17
CA THR A 9 17.87 -0.97 1.38
C THR A 9 17.60 -2.45 1.65
N GLY A 10 18.64 -3.30 1.65
CA GLY A 10 18.48 -4.75 1.83
C GLY A 10 17.77 -5.46 0.68
N THR A 11 17.68 -4.83 -0.49
CA THR A 11 16.93 -5.33 -1.65
C THR A 11 17.83 -6.04 -2.66
N SER A 12 17.23 -6.77 -3.61
CA SER A 12 17.96 -7.39 -4.73
C SER A 12 18.52 -6.31 -5.66
N VAL A 13 19.78 -6.48 -6.07
CA VAL A 13 20.41 -5.61 -7.10
C VAL A 13 19.66 -5.72 -8.42
N SER A 14 19.17 -6.92 -8.76
CA SER A 14 18.39 -7.17 -9.97
C SER A 14 17.09 -6.38 -9.96
N ASP A 15 16.31 -6.47 -8.89
CA ASP A 15 15.02 -5.78 -8.77
C ASP A 15 15.22 -4.27 -8.75
N THR A 16 16.22 -3.78 -8.02
CA THR A 16 16.57 -2.36 -7.99
C THR A 16 16.94 -1.85 -9.39
N ALA A 17 17.74 -2.59 -10.15
CA ALA A 17 18.11 -2.22 -11.51
C ALA A 17 16.91 -2.28 -12.47
N THR A 18 16.04 -3.30 -12.33
CA THR A 18 14.80 -3.43 -13.10
C THR A 18 13.88 -2.24 -12.86
N LEU A 19 13.70 -1.82 -11.60
CA LEU A 19 12.86 -0.68 -11.24
C LEU A 19 13.41 0.63 -11.79
N ILE A 20 14.71 0.90 -11.65
CA ILE A 20 15.32 2.11 -12.21
C ILE A 20 15.10 2.13 -13.73
N GLY A 21 15.31 1.00 -14.42
CA GLY A 21 15.05 0.87 -15.84
C GLY A 21 13.57 1.05 -16.21
N LEU A 22 12.67 0.47 -15.44
CA LEU A 22 11.22 0.59 -15.61
C LEU A 22 10.78 2.06 -15.48
N PHE A 23 11.14 2.73 -14.39
CA PHE A 23 10.77 4.12 -14.13
C PHE A 23 11.34 5.05 -15.19
N SER A 24 12.58 4.84 -15.62
CA SER A 24 13.18 5.64 -16.68
C SER A 24 12.46 5.45 -18.02
N LYS A 25 12.12 4.22 -18.39
CA LYS A 25 11.50 3.91 -19.68
C LYS A 25 10.02 4.27 -19.75
N THR A 26 9.26 4.01 -18.69
CA THR A 26 7.80 4.19 -18.69
C THR A 26 7.36 5.58 -18.27
N GLN A 27 8.13 6.24 -17.38
CA GLN A 27 7.79 7.56 -16.85
C GLN A 27 8.72 8.67 -17.36
N GLY A 28 9.70 8.34 -18.21
CA GLY A 28 10.66 9.33 -18.72
C GLY A 28 11.58 9.93 -17.65
N LEU A 29 11.75 9.24 -16.52
CA LEU A 29 12.58 9.73 -15.42
C LEU A 29 14.06 9.59 -15.74
N THR A 30 14.88 10.55 -15.30
CA THR A 30 16.33 10.37 -15.28
C THR A 30 16.72 9.25 -14.32
N SER A 31 17.91 8.67 -14.49
CA SER A 31 18.40 7.62 -13.58
C SER A 31 18.42 8.08 -12.11
N GLU A 32 18.74 9.35 -11.86
CA GLU A 32 18.73 9.95 -10.52
C GLU A 32 17.30 10.04 -9.96
N GLN A 33 16.35 10.52 -10.77
CA GLN A 33 14.93 10.57 -10.36
C GLN A 33 14.36 9.18 -10.11
N ALA A 34 14.71 8.20 -10.94
CA ALA A 34 14.30 6.81 -10.75
C ALA A 34 14.89 6.19 -9.46
N MET A 35 16.15 6.49 -9.13
CA MET A 35 16.75 6.08 -7.86
C MET A 35 16.05 6.75 -6.66
N ASN A 36 15.74 8.04 -6.75
CA ASN A 36 15.03 8.76 -5.70
C ASN A 36 13.63 8.19 -5.50
N LEU A 37 12.93 7.81 -6.56
CA LEU A 37 11.62 7.14 -6.46
C LEU A 37 11.75 5.77 -5.80
N THR A 38 12.77 4.98 -6.13
CA THR A 38 13.05 3.69 -5.49
C THR A 38 13.34 3.88 -4.00
N THR A 39 14.14 4.88 -3.62
CA THR A 39 14.41 5.22 -2.21
C THR A 39 13.12 5.65 -1.49
N SER A 40 12.27 6.41 -2.15
CA SER A 40 10.97 6.81 -1.60
C SER A 40 10.03 5.61 -1.39
N ALA A 41 10.10 4.60 -2.28
CA ALA A 41 9.34 3.35 -2.11
C ALA A 41 9.80 2.58 -0.87
N VAL A 42 11.11 2.53 -0.61
CA VAL A 42 11.66 1.92 0.60
C VAL A 42 11.18 2.66 1.85
N ALA A 43 11.30 3.99 1.88
CA ALA A 43 10.83 4.79 3.01
C ALA A 43 9.31 4.65 3.25
N LEU A 44 8.52 4.53 2.18
CA LEU A 44 7.08 4.30 2.27
C LEU A 44 6.78 2.91 2.85
N ALA A 45 7.52 1.88 2.45
CA ALA A 45 7.38 0.53 2.97
C ALA A 45 7.71 0.48 4.47
N ASP A 46 8.85 1.04 4.88
CA ASP A 46 9.28 1.11 6.28
C ASP A 46 8.27 1.88 7.16
N ALA A 47 7.76 3.00 6.66
CA ALA A 47 6.75 3.80 7.37
C ALA A 47 5.39 3.07 7.55
N ASN A 48 5.18 1.98 6.83
CA ASN A 48 3.97 1.15 6.89
C ASN A 48 4.22 -0.25 7.45
N ASP A 49 5.37 -0.51 8.05
CA ASP A 49 5.78 -1.81 8.60
C ASP A 49 5.74 -2.94 7.56
N VAL A 50 6.04 -2.62 6.31
CA VAL A 50 6.11 -3.56 5.19
C VAL A 50 7.57 -3.72 4.77
N ALA A 51 8.00 -4.97 4.54
CA ALA A 51 9.36 -5.26 4.10
C ALA A 51 9.66 -4.63 2.72
N PRO A 52 10.63 -3.70 2.60
CA PRO A 52 10.90 -2.98 1.36
C PRO A 52 11.26 -3.89 0.18
N ASP A 53 12.00 -4.98 0.43
CA ASP A 53 12.35 -5.97 -0.58
C ASP A 53 11.12 -6.58 -1.26
N LYS A 54 10.05 -6.80 -0.51
CA LYS A 54 8.77 -7.32 -1.03
C LYS A 54 8.09 -6.33 -1.95
N ILE A 55 8.09 -5.04 -1.59
CA ILE A 55 7.49 -4.00 -2.42
C ILE A 55 8.25 -3.82 -3.72
N LEU A 56 9.59 -3.74 -3.64
CA LEU A 56 10.42 -3.55 -4.83
C LEU A 56 10.34 -4.77 -5.76
N SER A 57 10.37 -5.99 -5.21
CA SER A 57 10.19 -7.23 -5.96
C SER A 57 8.80 -7.30 -6.61
N ASP A 58 7.73 -6.91 -5.90
CA ASP A 58 6.37 -6.87 -6.44
C ASP A 58 6.28 -5.99 -7.68
N VAL A 59 6.79 -4.75 -7.58
CA VAL A 59 6.74 -3.82 -8.71
C VAL A 59 7.64 -4.28 -9.85
N ALA A 60 8.84 -4.80 -9.53
CA ALA A 60 9.77 -5.32 -10.54
C ALA A 60 9.21 -6.53 -11.31
N ASN A 61 8.41 -7.37 -10.66
CA ASN A 61 7.77 -8.54 -11.28
C ASN A 61 6.46 -8.20 -12.01
N ASN A 62 5.88 -7.02 -11.76
CA ASN A 62 4.62 -6.57 -12.36
C ASN A 62 4.82 -5.34 -13.26
N THR A 63 5.82 -5.40 -14.14
CA THR A 63 6.19 -4.29 -15.04
C THR A 63 5.07 -3.88 -15.99
N GLU A 64 4.26 -4.84 -16.47
CA GLU A 64 3.12 -4.58 -17.33
C GLU A 64 2.01 -3.83 -16.58
N ALA A 65 1.67 -4.27 -15.37
CA ALA A 65 0.74 -3.57 -14.48
C ALA A 65 1.22 -2.14 -14.18
N PHE A 66 2.52 -1.98 -13.92
CA PHE A 66 3.11 -0.66 -13.75
C PHE A 66 2.94 0.20 -15.00
N ALA A 67 3.23 -0.33 -16.19
CA ALA A 67 3.09 0.41 -17.45
C ALA A 67 1.64 0.84 -17.72
N LYS A 68 0.65 -0.02 -17.39
CA LYS A 68 -0.78 0.25 -17.60
C LYS A 68 -1.35 1.27 -16.60
N PHE A 69 -1.00 1.13 -15.33
CA PHE A 69 -1.68 1.84 -14.23
C PHE A 69 -0.83 2.96 -13.60
N ALA A 70 0.46 3.10 -13.95
CA ALA A 70 1.32 4.10 -13.34
C ALA A 70 0.87 5.53 -13.69
N ARG A 71 0.71 6.36 -12.66
CA ARG A 71 0.43 7.78 -12.70
C ARG A 71 1.34 8.48 -11.69
N ASP A 72 1.41 9.79 -11.72
CA ASP A 72 2.23 10.58 -10.78
C ASP A 72 3.69 10.11 -10.73
N GLY A 73 4.25 9.74 -11.89
CA GLY A 73 5.58 9.15 -11.97
C GLY A 73 5.69 7.76 -11.36
N GLY A 74 4.58 7.01 -11.23
CA GLY A 74 4.53 5.65 -10.67
C GLY A 74 4.25 5.58 -9.17
N ARG A 75 4.09 6.70 -8.48
CA ARG A 75 3.86 6.75 -7.03
C ARG A 75 2.57 6.05 -6.61
N ASN A 76 1.51 6.18 -7.41
CA ASN A 76 0.23 5.49 -7.17
C ASN A 76 0.39 3.98 -7.12
N VAL A 77 1.19 3.38 -8.02
CA VAL A 77 1.43 1.93 -8.03
C VAL A 77 2.27 1.50 -6.82
N LEU A 78 3.24 2.32 -6.40
CA LEU A 78 4.02 2.05 -5.18
C LEU A 78 3.13 2.06 -3.93
N ARG A 79 2.22 3.04 -3.79
CA ARG A 79 1.25 3.05 -2.69
C ARG A 79 0.33 1.83 -2.72
N ALA A 80 -0.18 1.48 -3.91
CA ALA A 80 -1.01 0.29 -4.08
C ALA A 80 -0.26 -1.00 -3.72
N ALA A 81 1.03 -1.12 -4.04
CA ALA A 81 1.86 -2.26 -3.66
C ALA A 81 2.03 -2.36 -2.15
N VAL A 82 2.29 -1.24 -1.46
CA VAL A 82 2.38 -1.20 0.01
C VAL A 82 1.04 -1.61 0.63
N GLN A 83 -0.07 -1.04 0.16
CA GLN A 83 -1.40 -1.38 0.66
C GLN A 83 -1.74 -2.87 0.42
N ALA A 84 -1.43 -3.41 -0.77
CA ALA A 84 -1.61 -4.82 -1.07
C ALA A 84 -0.86 -5.72 -0.08
N ARG A 85 0.41 -5.41 0.19
CA ARG A 85 1.22 -6.18 1.17
C ARG A 85 0.70 -6.08 2.59
N LYS A 86 0.20 -4.93 3.01
CA LYS A 86 -0.50 -4.78 4.32
C LYS A 86 -1.72 -5.69 4.42
N LEU A 87 -2.40 -5.92 3.30
CA LEU A 87 -3.56 -6.81 3.19
C LEU A 87 -3.19 -8.27 2.92
N GLY A 88 -1.91 -8.62 2.95
CA GLY A 88 -1.42 -9.99 2.75
C GLY A 88 -1.50 -10.49 1.31
N ILE A 89 -1.70 -9.60 0.33
CA ILE A 89 -1.74 -9.92 -1.11
C ILE A 89 -0.59 -9.25 -1.86
N GLU A 90 -0.48 -9.51 -3.15
CA GLU A 90 0.55 -8.95 -4.03
C GLU A 90 -0.04 -7.89 -4.97
N LEU A 91 0.81 -6.98 -5.45
CA LEU A 91 0.43 -5.99 -6.44
C LEU A 91 -0.20 -6.64 -7.69
N GLY A 92 0.36 -7.78 -8.13
CA GLY A 92 -0.14 -8.54 -9.28
C GLY A 92 -1.59 -8.97 -9.12
N THR A 93 -2.00 -9.39 -7.91
CA THR A 93 -3.40 -9.72 -7.62
C THR A 93 -4.32 -8.52 -7.85
N VAL A 94 -3.94 -7.34 -7.36
CA VAL A 94 -4.73 -6.12 -7.53
C VAL A 94 -4.77 -5.68 -9.00
N ALA A 95 -3.66 -5.78 -9.70
CA ALA A 95 -3.56 -5.45 -11.12
C ALA A 95 -4.44 -6.37 -11.97
N ASN A 96 -4.41 -7.68 -11.71
CA ASN A 96 -5.25 -8.65 -12.39
C ASN A 96 -6.76 -8.40 -12.14
N ALA A 97 -7.13 -8.06 -10.89
CA ALA A 97 -8.49 -7.65 -10.58
C ALA A 97 -8.88 -6.39 -11.35
N ALA A 98 -8.00 -5.37 -11.39
CA ALA A 98 -8.25 -4.15 -12.17
C ALA A 98 -8.44 -4.44 -13.67
N GLU A 99 -7.64 -5.32 -14.25
CA GLU A 99 -7.80 -5.75 -15.64
C GLU A 99 -9.12 -6.48 -15.87
N GLY A 100 -9.52 -7.37 -14.95
CA GLY A 100 -10.81 -8.04 -15.00
C GLY A 100 -12.01 -7.06 -14.97
N PHE A 101 -11.90 -5.97 -14.20
CA PHE A 101 -12.92 -4.92 -14.18
C PHE A 101 -12.96 -4.07 -15.47
N LEU A 102 -11.88 -4.01 -16.25
CA LEU A 102 -11.85 -3.33 -17.54
C LEU A 102 -12.48 -4.14 -18.66
N ASP A 103 -12.65 -5.45 -18.50
CA ASP A 103 -13.54 -6.26 -19.32
C ASP A 103 -14.99 -6.08 -18.82
N PHE A 104 -15.64 -5.02 -19.27
CA PHE A 104 -16.97 -4.64 -18.76
C PHE A 104 -18.01 -5.73 -18.93
N GLU A 105 -18.03 -6.44 -20.07
CA GLU A 105 -19.00 -7.49 -20.34
C GLU A 105 -18.84 -8.64 -19.35
N SER A 106 -17.64 -9.19 -19.23
CA SER A 106 -17.34 -10.28 -18.29
C SER A 106 -17.56 -9.86 -16.85
N SER A 107 -17.16 -8.64 -16.49
CA SER A 107 -17.31 -8.09 -15.14
C SER A 107 -18.79 -7.92 -14.73
N ILE A 108 -19.65 -7.40 -15.63
CA ILE A 108 -21.08 -7.22 -15.35
C ILE A 108 -21.78 -8.57 -15.24
N ASN A 109 -21.46 -9.51 -16.11
CA ASN A 109 -22.03 -10.88 -16.05
C ASN A 109 -21.62 -11.58 -14.74
N ALA A 110 -20.35 -11.47 -14.32
CA ALA A 110 -19.87 -12.05 -13.07
C ALA A 110 -20.51 -11.39 -11.83
N GLU A 111 -20.73 -10.06 -11.84
CA GLU A 111 -21.44 -9.33 -10.78
C GLU A 111 -22.88 -9.81 -10.64
N LEU A 112 -23.59 -9.98 -11.76
CA LEU A 112 -24.97 -10.48 -11.76
C LEU A 112 -25.04 -11.91 -11.23
N GLU A 113 -24.17 -12.81 -11.74
CA GLU A 113 -24.08 -14.20 -11.29
C GLU A 113 -23.83 -14.28 -9.78
N ALA A 114 -22.85 -13.51 -9.30
CA ALA A 114 -22.51 -13.48 -7.88
C ALA A 114 -23.65 -12.89 -7.03
N SER A 115 -24.33 -11.85 -7.50
CA SER A 115 -25.47 -11.26 -6.79
C SER A 115 -26.60 -12.29 -6.60
N ILE A 116 -26.90 -13.08 -7.62
CA ILE A 116 -27.90 -14.16 -7.55
C ILE A 116 -27.46 -15.26 -6.58
N MET A 117 -26.21 -15.69 -6.67
CA MET A 117 -25.67 -16.77 -5.83
C MET A 117 -25.58 -16.38 -4.35
N LEU A 118 -25.25 -15.13 -4.07
CA LEU A 118 -25.13 -14.60 -2.71
C LEU A 118 -26.48 -14.20 -2.11
N GLY A 119 -27.53 -14.04 -2.92
CA GLY A 119 -28.82 -13.53 -2.48
C GLY A 119 -28.77 -12.06 -2.01
N ARG A 120 -27.76 -11.31 -2.45
CA ARG A 120 -27.59 -9.87 -2.17
C ARG A 120 -27.10 -9.14 -3.42
N ASN A 121 -27.47 -7.87 -3.54
CA ASN A 121 -27.02 -7.05 -4.66
C ASN A 121 -25.53 -6.64 -4.43
N LEU A 122 -24.66 -7.07 -5.33
CA LEU A 122 -23.30 -6.52 -5.47
C LEU A 122 -23.36 -5.29 -6.36
N ASN A 123 -22.56 -4.29 -6.07
CA ASN A 123 -22.39 -3.13 -6.93
C ASN A 123 -20.89 -2.89 -7.18
N LEU A 124 -20.41 -3.36 -8.33
CA LEU A 124 -19.01 -3.26 -8.72
C LEU A 124 -18.77 -2.11 -9.73
N GLN A 125 -19.77 -1.22 -9.94
CA GLN A 125 -19.58 -0.05 -10.82
C GLN A 125 -18.40 0.81 -10.36
N ARG A 126 -18.29 1.08 -9.06
CA ARG A 126 -17.19 1.87 -8.53
C ARG A 126 -15.84 1.20 -8.73
N ALA A 127 -15.75 -0.13 -8.62
CA ALA A 127 -14.53 -0.88 -8.89
C ALA A 127 -14.10 -0.73 -10.36
N ARG A 128 -15.04 -0.80 -11.31
CA ARG A 128 -14.77 -0.54 -12.74
C ARG A 128 -14.29 0.89 -12.99
N GLU A 129 -14.90 1.89 -12.36
CA GLU A 129 -14.47 3.30 -12.45
C GLU A 129 -13.04 3.50 -11.91
N LEU A 130 -12.72 2.91 -10.76
CA LEU A 130 -11.39 2.99 -10.16
C LEU A 130 -10.34 2.28 -11.02
N SER A 131 -10.67 1.12 -11.60
CA SER A 131 -9.81 0.41 -12.53
C SER A 131 -9.54 1.25 -13.78
N LEU A 132 -10.57 1.84 -14.38
CA LEU A 132 -10.44 2.74 -15.52
C LEU A 132 -9.61 3.99 -15.16
N ALA A 133 -9.80 4.49 -13.95
CA ALA A 133 -9.01 5.57 -13.41
C ALA A 133 -7.56 5.16 -13.05
N GLY A 134 -7.20 3.89 -13.02
CA GLY A 134 -5.90 3.37 -12.56
C GLY A 134 -5.66 3.62 -11.07
N ASP A 135 -6.72 3.81 -10.29
CA ASP A 135 -6.66 3.95 -8.84
C ASP A 135 -6.70 2.57 -8.17
N LEU A 136 -5.54 1.91 -8.16
CA LEU A 136 -5.41 0.57 -7.59
C LEU A 136 -5.59 0.54 -6.06
N GLU A 137 -5.26 1.65 -5.37
CA GLU A 137 -5.44 1.76 -3.92
C GLU A 137 -6.94 1.87 -3.57
N GLY A 138 -7.67 2.76 -4.25
CA GLY A 138 -9.12 2.87 -4.11
C GLY A 138 -9.84 1.58 -4.52
N LEU A 139 -9.36 0.87 -5.55
CA LEU A 139 -9.89 -0.42 -5.97
C LEU A 139 -9.79 -1.48 -4.86
N GLN A 140 -8.66 -1.57 -4.16
CA GLN A 140 -8.50 -2.50 -3.03
C GLN A 140 -9.55 -2.24 -1.95
N GLN A 141 -9.77 -0.96 -1.59
CA GLN A 141 -10.77 -0.57 -0.60
C GLN A 141 -12.19 -0.93 -1.06
N GLU A 142 -12.52 -0.70 -2.32
CA GLU A 142 -13.83 -1.04 -2.87
C GLU A 142 -14.05 -2.55 -2.94
N ILE A 143 -13.02 -3.34 -3.24
CA ILE A 143 -13.07 -4.81 -3.17
C ILE A 143 -13.40 -5.27 -1.75
N ILE A 144 -12.67 -4.80 -0.74
CA ILE A 144 -12.89 -5.13 0.68
C ILE A 144 -14.33 -4.84 1.07
N LYS A 145 -14.82 -3.66 0.74
CA LYS A 145 -16.19 -3.24 1.03
C LYS A 145 -17.25 -4.17 0.42
N ASN A 146 -17.01 -4.67 -0.80
CA ASN A 146 -17.94 -5.58 -1.47
C ASN A 146 -17.86 -7.02 -0.95
N VAL A 147 -16.71 -7.45 -0.42
CA VAL A 147 -16.59 -8.75 0.28
C VAL A 147 -17.40 -8.74 1.57
N GLY A 148 -17.31 -7.69 2.34
CA GLY A 148 -17.88 -7.58 3.68
C GLY A 148 -16.92 -8.12 4.76
N SER A 149 -17.43 -8.40 5.94
CA SER A 149 -16.63 -8.89 7.07
C SER A 149 -16.15 -10.34 6.88
N GLU A 150 -15.09 -10.70 7.61
CA GLU A 150 -14.61 -12.09 7.66
C GLU A 150 -15.72 -13.06 8.11
N ALA A 151 -16.56 -12.66 9.07
CA ALA A 151 -17.66 -13.47 9.55
C ALA A 151 -18.70 -13.75 8.45
N GLU A 152 -19.06 -12.74 7.67
CA GLU A 152 -19.96 -12.87 6.51
C GLU A 152 -19.33 -13.78 5.44
N PHE A 153 -18.07 -13.58 5.10
CA PHE A 153 -17.37 -14.42 4.13
C PHE A 153 -17.29 -15.88 4.59
N ASN A 154 -17.06 -16.14 5.88
CA ASN A 154 -16.97 -17.49 6.43
C ASN A 154 -18.32 -18.23 6.47
N GLN A 155 -19.46 -17.53 6.44
CA GLN A 155 -20.79 -18.11 6.32
C GLN A 155 -21.12 -18.56 4.88
N LEU A 156 -20.42 -18.05 3.87
CA LEU A 156 -20.64 -18.42 2.48
C LEU A 156 -20.24 -19.89 2.23
N ASN A 157 -21.05 -20.59 1.45
CA ASN A 157 -20.68 -21.91 0.95
C ASN A 157 -19.64 -21.81 -0.18
N THR A 158 -19.10 -22.95 -0.57
CA THR A 158 -18.02 -23.01 -1.58
C THR A 158 -18.37 -22.33 -2.90
N LEU A 159 -19.59 -22.55 -3.41
CA LEU A 159 -20.03 -21.97 -4.68
C LEU A 159 -20.18 -20.44 -4.56
N GLN A 160 -20.75 -19.97 -3.47
CA GLN A 160 -20.87 -18.55 -3.18
C GLN A 160 -19.52 -17.85 -3.10
N ARG A 161 -18.54 -18.46 -2.40
CA ARG A 161 -17.15 -17.94 -2.34
C ARG A 161 -16.50 -17.88 -3.71
N GLN A 162 -16.70 -18.91 -4.54
CA GLN A 162 -16.17 -18.95 -5.90
C GLN A 162 -16.81 -17.88 -6.80
N SER A 163 -18.15 -17.71 -6.75
CA SER A 163 -18.84 -16.68 -7.51
C SER A 163 -18.40 -15.27 -7.09
N LEU A 164 -18.28 -15.02 -5.79
CA LEU A 164 -17.78 -13.75 -5.28
C LEU A 164 -16.33 -13.49 -5.75
N ALA A 165 -15.47 -14.49 -5.64
CA ALA A 165 -14.07 -14.38 -6.06
C ALA A 165 -13.96 -14.07 -7.56
N LYS A 166 -14.73 -14.77 -8.39
CA LYS A 166 -14.82 -14.53 -9.84
C LYS A 166 -15.27 -13.10 -10.15
N ALA A 167 -16.31 -12.61 -9.46
CA ALA A 167 -16.84 -11.26 -9.67
C ALA A 167 -15.82 -10.17 -9.25
N LEU A 168 -14.98 -10.44 -8.27
CA LEU A 168 -13.93 -9.53 -7.80
C LEU A 168 -12.60 -9.68 -8.55
N GLY A 169 -12.50 -10.58 -9.52
CA GLY A 169 -11.27 -10.82 -10.28
C GLY A 169 -10.12 -11.41 -9.44
N MET A 170 -10.46 -12.14 -8.37
CA MET A 170 -9.52 -12.70 -7.39
C MET A 170 -9.79 -14.19 -7.15
N ASN A 171 -8.88 -14.90 -6.51
CA ASN A 171 -9.17 -16.22 -6.01
C ASN A 171 -9.67 -16.21 -4.56
N VAL A 172 -10.28 -17.32 -4.12
CA VAL A 172 -10.89 -17.43 -2.78
C VAL A 172 -9.86 -17.22 -1.65
N SER A 173 -8.62 -17.69 -1.84
CA SER A 173 -7.57 -17.56 -0.83
C SER A 173 -7.07 -16.10 -0.68
N GLU A 174 -7.07 -15.35 -1.76
CA GLU A 174 -6.74 -13.92 -1.75
C GLU A 174 -7.80 -13.12 -1.00
N ILE A 175 -9.07 -13.40 -1.25
CA ILE A 175 -10.17 -12.77 -0.49
C ILE A 175 -10.08 -13.13 0.99
N GLN A 176 -9.80 -14.40 1.33
CA GLN A 176 -9.63 -14.79 2.72
C GLN A 176 -8.52 -14.00 3.42
N LYS A 177 -7.39 -13.77 2.75
CA LYS A 177 -6.31 -12.93 3.29
C LYS A 177 -6.76 -11.49 3.51
N LEU A 178 -7.48 -10.90 2.53
CA LEU A 178 -8.01 -9.54 2.66
C LEU A 178 -8.88 -9.35 3.90
N VAL A 179 -9.88 -10.22 4.09
CA VAL A 179 -10.82 -10.08 5.21
C VAL A 179 -10.17 -10.39 6.56
N SER A 180 -9.17 -11.28 6.59
CA SER A 180 -8.41 -11.57 7.82
C SER A 180 -7.50 -10.41 8.21
N ALA A 181 -6.81 -9.79 7.27
CA ALA A 181 -5.95 -8.63 7.51
C ALA A 181 -6.75 -7.41 7.95
N GLU A 182 -7.94 -7.18 7.38
CA GLU A 182 -8.83 -6.09 7.80
C GLU A 182 -9.30 -6.28 9.25
N LYS A 183 -9.65 -7.50 9.64
CA LYS A 183 -10.02 -7.83 11.02
C LYS A 183 -8.88 -7.56 12.00
N GLU A 184 -7.64 -7.92 11.67
CA GLU A 184 -6.47 -7.62 12.50
C GLU A 184 -6.29 -6.11 12.68
N ALA A 185 -6.40 -5.34 11.62
CA ALA A 185 -6.29 -3.88 11.66
C ALA A 185 -7.39 -3.24 12.53
N VAL A 186 -8.63 -3.69 12.39
CA VAL A 186 -9.77 -3.22 13.20
C VAL A 186 -9.60 -3.63 14.67
N THR A 187 -9.17 -4.85 14.95
CA THR A 187 -8.94 -5.35 16.31
C THR A 187 -7.81 -4.58 16.99
N LEU A 188 -6.71 -4.32 16.29
CA LEU A 188 -5.58 -3.55 16.81
C LEU A 188 -5.98 -2.09 17.09
N SER A 189 -6.72 -1.46 16.18
CA SER A 189 -7.27 -0.11 16.36
C SER A 189 -8.24 -0.06 17.55
N GLY A 190 -9.10 -1.06 17.70
CA GLY A 190 -10.00 -1.21 18.84
C GLY A 190 -9.25 -1.40 20.17
N ALA A 191 -8.24 -2.27 20.19
CA ALA A 191 -7.40 -2.50 21.36
C ALA A 191 -6.61 -1.24 21.76
N LEU A 192 -6.07 -0.50 20.78
CA LEU A 192 -5.39 0.77 21.03
C LEU A 192 -6.34 1.84 21.58
N SER A 193 -7.57 1.92 21.07
CA SER A 193 -8.56 2.88 21.57
C SER A 193 -9.03 2.51 22.98
N MET A 194 -9.20 1.23 23.30
CA MET A 194 -9.51 0.75 24.65
C MET A 194 -8.34 0.98 25.60
N ALA A 195 -7.11 0.67 25.20
CA ALA A 195 -5.92 0.97 25.97
C ALA A 195 -5.75 2.47 26.24
N ALA A 196 -6.04 3.32 25.26
CA ALA A 196 -6.04 4.77 25.42
C ALA A 196 -7.16 5.29 26.35
N SER A 197 -8.31 4.59 26.40
CA SER A 197 -9.42 4.95 27.29
C SER A 197 -9.25 4.40 28.72
N GLU A 198 -8.50 3.31 28.88
CA GLU A 198 -8.27 2.64 30.16
C GLU A 198 -7.00 3.13 30.87
N THR A 199 -6.12 3.79 30.14
CA THR A 199 -4.92 4.39 30.72
C THR A 199 -5.26 5.77 31.28
N ILE A 200 -5.77 5.81 32.52
CA ILE A 200 -5.50 6.94 33.41
C ILE A 200 -3.98 6.89 33.66
N ILE A 201 -3.22 7.49 32.74
CA ILE A 201 -1.77 7.65 32.91
C ILE A 201 -1.60 8.52 34.15
N PRO A 202 -0.97 8.05 35.23
CA PRO A 202 -0.71 8.89 36.40
C PRO A 202 0.05 10.13 35.93
N GLU A 203 -0.34 11.31 36.41
CA GLU A 203 0.22 12.61 36.03
C GLU A 203 1.77 12.65 36.08
N LYS A 204 2.39 11.80 36.90
CA LYS A 204 3.83 11.58 37.00
C LYS A 204 4.46 10.93 35.75
N THR A 205 3.70 10.09 35.01
CA THR A 205 4.19 9.42 33.80
C THR A 205 4.07 10.33 32.58
N LEU A 206 3.03 11.21 32.56
CA LEU A 206 2.89 12.25 31.55
C LEU A 206 4.01 13.29 31.60
N THR A 207 4.49 13.67 32.81
CA THR A 207 5.63 14.57 32.97
C THR A 207 6.94 13.92 32.54
N ALA A 208 7.14 12.64 32.80
CA ALA A 208 8.35 11.91 32.37
C ALA A 208 8.41 11.73 30.85
N THR A 209 7.28 11.40 30.20
CA THR A 209 7.21 11.29 28.73
C THR A 209 7.35 12.64 28.04
N ALA A 210 6.77 13.70 28.61
CA ALA A 210 6.91 15.07 28.09
C ALA A 210 8.36 15.58 28.24
N GLN A 211 9.02 15.24 29.34
CA GLN A 211 10.45 15.52 29.53
C GLN A 211 11.31 14.76 28.54
N LEU A 212 11.06 13.46 28.31
CA LEU A 212 11.79 12.64 27.34
C LEU A 212 11.65 13.17 25.92
N ILE A 213 10.42 13.58 25.52
CA ILE A 213 10.16 14.21 24.22
C ILE A 213 10.88 15.55 24.10
N ASN A 214 10.92 16.32 25.17
CA ASN A 214 11.62 17.61 25.19
C ASN A 214 13.14 17.43 25.14
N ASP A 215 13.68 16.45 25.85
CA ASP A 215 15.10 16.10 25.85
C ASP A 215 15.55 15.55 24.49
N LEU A 216 14.71 14.72 23.83
CA LEU A 216 14.91 14.26 22.46
C LEU A 216 14.88 15.44 21.45
N LYS A 217 13.98 16.40 21.67
CA LYS A 217 13.87 17.61 20.83
C LYS A 217 15.09 18.52 20.99
N VAL A 218 15.58 18.69 22.22
CA VAL A 218 16.78 19.47 22.53
C VAL A 218 18.02 18.76 21.98
N ALA A 219 18.16 17.45 22.18
CA ALA A 219 19.24 16.65 21.61
C ALA A 219 19.23 16.67 20.07
N GLY A 220 18.04 16.60 19.44
CA GLY A 220 17.88 16.72 18.01
C GLY A 220 18.25 18.10 17.46
N MET A 221 17.97 19.18 18.21
CA MET A 221 18.40 20.52 17.86
C MET A 221 19.91 20.72 18.03
N GLN A 222 20.51 20.20 19.09
CA GLN A 222 21.96 20.23 19.30
C GLN A 222 22.70 19.43 18.23
N LEU A 223 22.17 18.26 17.85
CA LEU A 223 22.71 17.46 16.75
C LEU A 223 22.63 18.21 15.41
N ALA A 224 21.56 18.98 15.18
CA ALA A 224 21.38 19.80 13.97
C ALA A 224 22.35 21.00 13.93
N GLU A 225 22.74 21.55 15.08
CA GLU A 225 23.77 22.61 15.19
C GLU A 225 25.19 22.08 15.01
N ASP A 226 25.49 20.89 15.54
CA ASP A 226 26.84 20.29 15.51
C ASP A 226 27.19 19.67 14.13
N ILE A 227 26.20 19.22 13.34
CA ILE A 227 26.45 18.58 12.04
C ILE A 227 26.56 19.60 10.88
N GLY A 228 26.45 20.89 11.17
CA GLY A 228 26.79 21.99 10.23
C GLY A 228 26.14 21.93 8.82
N PRO A 229 26.66 22.70 7.87
CA PRO A 229 26.00 23.01 6.60
C PRO A 229 25.65 21.85 5.67
N SER A 230 26.21 20.66 5.91
CA SER A 230 26.04 19.47 5.05
C SER A 230 24.65 18.84 5.14
N LEU A 231 23.91 19.07 6.23
CA LEU A 231 22.55 18.55 6.41
C LEU A 231 21.45 19.48 5.86
N ASN A 232 21.75 20.75 5.59
CA ASN A 232 20.79 21.66 4.98
C ASN A 232 20.29 21.21 3.59
N PHE A 233 21.06 20.39 2.89
CA PHE A 233 20.68 19.81 1.61
C PHE A 233 19.65 18.69 1.78
N LEU A 234 19.82 17.82 2.79
CA LEU A 234 18.89 16.72 3.09
C LEU A 234 17.57 17.23 3.67
N VAL A 235 17.62 18.19 4.59
CA VAL A 235 16.43 18.79 5.21
C VAL A 235 15.61 19.60 4.18
N LYS A 236 16.25 20.34 3.28
CA LYS A 236 15.54 21.02 2.17
C LYS A 236 14.89 20.03 1.21
N GLY A 237 15.51 18.89 0.95
CA GLY A 237 14.93 17.81 0.14
C GLY A 237 13.66 17.24 0.77
N VAL A 238 13.69 16.95 2.07
CA VAL A 238 12.55 16.40 2.82
C VAL A 238 11.42 17.42 2.96
N VAL A 239 11.73 18.68 3.25
CA VAL A 239 10.72 19.76 3.39
C VAL A 239 10.07 20.11 2.05
N SER A 240 10.82 20.09 0.94
CA SER A 240 10.23 20.23 -0.40
C SER A 240 9.32 19.06 -0.77
N PHE A 241 9.65 17.86 -0.29
CA PHE A 241 8.86 16.65 -0.50
C PHE A 241 7.52 16.72 0.25
N VAL A 242 7.53 17.17 1.50
CA VAL A 242 6.30 17.32 2.32
C VAL A 242 5.39 18.42 1.80
N ARG A 243 5.93 19.54 1.32
CA ARG A 243 5.14 20.66 0.75
C ARG A 243 4.57 20.41 -0.64
N GLY A 244 5.03 19.38 -1.34
CA GLY A 244 4.47 18.95 -2.63
C GLY A 244 3.22 18.05 -2.49
N PHE A 245 2.71 17.84 -1.26
CA PHE A 245 1.53 17.03 -0.95
C PHE A 245 0.31 17.87 -0.49
N GLU A 246 0.42 19.21 -0.49
CA GLU A 246 -0.72 20.11 -0.41
C GLU A 246 -1.10 20.59 -1.83
#